data_138e3e9d7d375134af334df28c0fda98
#
_entry.id   138e3e9d7d375134af334df28c0fda98
#
_cell.length_a   1.000
_cell.length_b   1.000
_cell.length_c   1.000
_cell.angle_alpha   90.00
_cell.angle_beta   90.00
_cell.angle_gamma   90.00
#
_symmetry.space_group_name_H-M   'P 1'
#
loop_
_entity.id
_entity.type
_entity.pdbx_description
1 polymer ?
#
loop_
_entity_poly.entity_id
_entity_poly.type
_entity_poly.pdbx_seq_one_letter_code
_entity_poly.pdbx_strand_id
1 'polypeptide(L)'
;LDPKLAALRDRLYDEAHPPGRPAGHLCAQWAAALGLPEGIPIAMGGFDAHYAAVGAGVTTGTWVKIIGTSTCDCAVAPVTTPVADIPGICGIVNGSIMPGYYGIEAGQ
;
A
#
# COMPACT_ATOMS: atom_id res chain seq x y z
N LEU A 1 -11.43 -22.88 5.70
CA LEU A 1 -11.86 -21.60 6.29
C LEU A 1 -13.08 -21.86 7.16
N ASP A 2 -13.16 -21.25 8.35
CA ASP A 2 -14.31 -21.35 9.25
C ASP A 2 -15.56 -20.80 8.54
N PRO A 3 -16.69 -21.55 8.48
CA PRO A 3 -17.92 -21.09 7.85
C PRO A 3 -18.46 -19.76 8.45
N LYS A 4 -18.13 -19.47 9.72
CA LYS A 4 -18.49 -18.20 10.37
C LYS A 4 -17.80 -16.98 9.73
N LEU A 5 -16.70 -17.18 9.03
CA LEU A 5 -15.98 -16.13 8.31
C LEU A 5 -16.55 -15.89 6.90
N ALA A 6 -17.41 -16.77 6.38
CA ALA A 6 -17.99 -16.60 5.04
C ALA A 6 -18.76 -15.27 4.92
N ALA A 7 -19.59 -14.96 5.92
CA ALA A 7 -20.35 -13.70 5.98
C ALA A 7 -19.43 -12.45 6.06
N LEU A 8 -18.19 -12.59 6.51
CA LEU A 8 -17.24 -11.50 6.54
C LEU A 8 -16.74 -11.15 5.12
N ARG A 9 -16.58 -12.17 4.26
CA ARG A 9 -16.16 -11.98 2.87
C ARG A 9 -17.10 -11.05 2.10
N ASP A 10 -18.42 -11.18 2.33
CA ASP A 10 -19.45 -10.37 1.68
C ASP A 10 -19.41 -8.88 2.11
N ARG A 11 -18.66 -8.58 3.15
CA ARG A 11 -18.47 -7.22 3.71
C ARG A 11 -17.13 -6.59 3.30
N LEU A 12 -16.28 -7.33 2.62
CA LEU A 12 -15.00 -6.85 2.12
C LEU A 12 -15.18 -6.30 0.70
N TYR A 13 -14.26 -5.45 0.30
CA TYR A 13 -14.21 -4.97 -1.08
C TYR A 13 -13.90 -6.12 -2.05
N ASP A 14 -14.50 -6.07 -3.21
CA ASP A 14 -14.24 -7.04 -4.29
C ASP A 14 -12.92 -6.79 -4.98
N GLU A 15 -12.45 -5.54 -5.01
CA GLU A 15 -11.23 -5.13 -5.68
C GLU A 15 -10.35 -4.27 -4.75
N ALA A 16 -9.07 -4.65 -4.64
CA ALA A 16 -8.05 -3.85 -3.99
C ALA A 16 -7.42 -2.88 -5.00
N HIS A 17 -7.24 -1.63 -4.61
CA HIS A 17 -6.65 -0.59 -5.46
C HIS A 17 -5.27 -0.18 -4.97
N PRO A 18 -4.31 0.08 -5.90
CA PRO A 18 -2.98 0.55 -5.52
C PRO A 18 -3.03 1.99 -4.96
N PRO A 19 -2.06 2.38 -4.10
CA PRO A 19 -2.05 3.68 -3.42
C PRO A 19 -1.93 4.89 -4.36
N GLY A 20 -1.41 4.71 -5.58
CA GLY A 20 -1.31 5.77 -6.59
C GLY A 20 -2.63 6.15 -7.28
N ARG A 21 -3.73 5.46 -6.96
CA ARG A 21 -5.05 5.75 -7.51
C ARG A 21 -5.85 6.61 -6.53
N PRO A 22 -6.61 7.62 -7.00
CA PRO A 22 -7.48 8.37 -6.12
C PRO A 22 -8.64 7.49 -5.61
N ALA A 23 -8.95 7.60 -4.32
CA ALA A 23 -10.14 6.99 -3.73
C ALA A 23 -11.43 7.68 -4.18
N GLY A 24 -11.32 8.95 -4.57
CA GLY A 24 -12.41 9.80 -4.99
C GLY A 24 -11.96 11.25 -5.06
N HIS A 25 -12.93 12.15 -5.04
CA HIS A 25 -12.69 13.59 -5.06
C HIS A 25 -13.44 14.27 -3.92
N LEU A 26 -12.88 15.36 -3.39
CA LEU A 26 -13.47 16.12 -2.30
C LEU A 26 -14.81 16.72 -2.75
N CYS A 27 -15.89 16.37 -2.05
CA CYS A 27 -17.21 16.91 -2.37
C CYS A 27 -17.40 18.33 -1.81
N ALA A 28 -18.36 19.07 -2.39
CA ALA A 28 -18.64 20.46 -2.04
C ALA A 28 -18.84 20.70 -0.53
N GLN A 29 -19.53 19.77 0.17
CA GLN A 29 -19.76 19.88 1.61
C GLN A 29 -18.46 19.92 2.40
N TRP A 30 -17.56 18.98 2.16
CA TRP A 30 -16.28 18.91 2.85
C TRP A 30 -15.29 19.97 2.37
N ALA A 31 -15.33 20.34 1.09
CA ALA A 31 -14.54 21.44 0.57
C ALA A 31 -14.84 22.73 1.31
N ALA A 32 -16.13 23.08 1.48
CA ALA A 32 -16.56 24.24 2.23
C ALA A 32 -16.17 24.18 3.71
N ALA A 33 -16.35 23.02 4.36
CA ALA A 33 -16.02 22.82 5.76
C ALA A 33 -14.51 22.94 6.07
N LEU A 34 -13.66 22.53 5.14
CA LEU A 34 -12.21 22.51 5.27
C LEU A 34 -11.52 23.74 4.66
N GLY A 35 -12.25 24.61 3.94
CA GLY A 35 -11.69 25.75 3.23
C GLY A 35 -10.79 25.34 2.05
N LEU A 36 -11.09 24.20 1.41
CA LEU A 36 -10.32 23.63 0.31
C LEU A 36 -11.13 23.70 -1.01
N PRO A 37 -10.46 23.66 -2.17
CA PRO A 37 -11.17 23.54 -3.44
C PRO A 37 -11.97 22.26 -3.55
N GLU A 38 -13.19 22.34 -4.11
CA GLU A 38 -13.96 21.16 -4.49
C GLU A 38 -13.24 20.38 -5.61
N GLY A 39 -13.41 19.07 -5.63
CA GLY A 39 -12.91 18.21 -6.71
C GLY A 39 -11.44 17.83 -6.62
N ILE A 40 -10.70 18.25 -5.60
CA ILE A 40 -9.33 17.77 -5.42
C ILE A 40 -9.30 16.27 -5.16
N PRO A 41 -8.33 15.53 -5.72
CA PRO A 41 -8.25 14.09 -5.53
C PRO A 41 -7.93 13.74 -4.08
N ILE A 42 -8.60 12.70 -3.57
CA ILE A 42 -8.35 12.12 -2.26
C ILE A 42 -7.51 10.86 -2.48
N ALA A 43 -6.34 10.77 -1.86
CA ALA A 43 -5.46 9.62 -1.97
C ALA A 43 -6.11 8.36 -1.38
N MET A 44 -5.84 7.20 -1.99
CA MET A 44 -6.30 5.90 -1.48
C MET A 44 -5.76 5.58 -0.09
N GLY A 45 -4.63 6.16 0.27
CA GLY A 45 -3.93 5.80 1.50
C GLY A 45 -3.08 4.54 1.34
N GLY A 46 -2.31 4.23 2.35
CA GLY A 46 -1.44 3.05 2.39
C GLY A 46 -0.76 2.92 3.74
N PHE A 47 0.06 1.90 3.91
CA PHE A 47 0.83 1.73 5.13
C PHE A 47 1.90 2.80 5.28
N ASP A 48 2.09 3.28 6.51
CA ASP A 48 3.12 4.26 6.87
C ASP A 48 4.52 3.79 6.49
N ALA A 49 4.82 2.49 6.70
CA ALA A 49 6.09 1.88 6.30
C ALA A 49 6.34 1.95 4.78
N HIS A 50 5.30 1.77 3.96
CA HIS A 50 5.42 1.89 2.50
C HIS A 50 5.73 3.33 2.07
N TYR A 51 5.04 4.31 2.64
CA TYR A 51 5.33 5.72 2.37
C TYR A 51 6.69 6.15 2.90
N ALA A 52 7.11 5.64 4.05
CA ALA A 52 8.45 5.86 4.57
C ALA A 52 9.52 5.27 3.65
N ALA A 53 9.30 4.08 3.09
CA ALA A 53 10.22 3.47 2.12
C ALA A 53 10.35 4.32 0.86
N VAL A 54 9.23 4.85 0.32
CA VAL A 54 9.25 5.76 -0.83
C VAL A 54 9.96 7.06 -0.48
N GLY A 55 9.66 7.65 0.68
CA GLY A 55 10.31 8.88 1.16
C GLY A 55 11.80 8.72 1.38
N ALA A 56 12.26 7.53 1.77
CA ALA A 56 13.67 7.18 1.91
C ALA A 56 14.35 6.83 0.55
N GLY A 57 13.60 6.86 -0.55
CA GLY A 57 14.14 6.62 -1.89
C GLY A 57 14.36 5.15 -2.23
N VAL A 58 13.46 4.25 -1.82
CA VAL A 58 13.54 2.83 -2.19
C VAL A 58 13.61 2.65 -3.70
N THR A 59 14.58 1.87 -4.14
CA THR A 59 14.79 1.51 -5.56
C THR A 59 15.17 0.04 -5.68
N THR A 60 15.13 -0.50 -6.91
CA THR A 60 15.61 -1.87 -7.17
C THR A 60 17.04 -2.04 -6.65
N GLY A 61 17.25 -3.09 -5.89
CA GLY A 61 18.57 -3.41 -5.30
C GLY A 61 18.86 -2.69 -3.98
N THR A 62 17.91 -1.92 -3.44
CA THR A 62 18.04 -1.31 -2.11
C THR A 62 17.04 -1.91 -1.12
N TRP A 63 17.44 -1.94 0.15
CA TRP A 63 16.58 -2.23 1.28
C TRP A 63 16.40 -0.98 2.11
N VAL A 64 15.17 -0.71 2.51
CA VAL A 64 14.84 0.35 3.45
C VAL A 64 14.30 -0.30 4.72
N LYS A 65 14.98 -0.09 5.82
CA LYS A 65 14.52 -0.52 7.14
C LYS A 65 13.81 0.63 7.83
N ILE A 66 12.52 0.48 8.05
CA ILE A 66 11.71 1.41 8.83
C ILE A 66 11.72 0.93 10.27
N ILE A 67 12.13 1.80 11.18
CA ILE A 67 12.27 1.51 12.61
C ILE A 67 11.31 2.41 13.37
N GLY A 68 10.33 1.80 14.02
CA GLY A 68 9.35 2.46 14.87
C GLY A 68 9.05 1.59 16.09
N THR A 69 7.79 1.46 16.45
CA THR A 69 7.33 0.53 17.50
C THR A 69 7.67 -0.93 17.14
N SER A 70 7.61 -1.24 15.86
CA SER A 70 8.09 -2.47 15.22
C SER A 70 9.07 -2.11 14.11
N THR A 71 9.69 -3.10 13.49
CA THR A 71 10.52 -2.89 12.31
C THR A 71 9.85 -3.48 11.08
N CYS A 72 10.00 -2.78 9.96
CA CYS A 72 9.57 -3.27 8.66
C CYS A 72 10.71 -3.08 7.65
N ASP A 73 11.12 -4.15 6.99
CA ASP A 73 12.07 -4.13 5.89
C ASP A 73 11.32 -4.09 4.57
N CYS A 74 11.57 -3.07 3.76
CA CYS A 74 10.95 -2.87 2.47
C CYS A 74 11.95 -2.89 1.32
N ALA A 75 11.62 -3.60 0.25
CA ALA A 75 12.35 -3.57 -1.01
C ALA A 75 11.36 -3.55 -2.18
N VAL A 76 11.85 -3.22 -3.37
CA VAL A 76 11.05 -3.24 -4.59
C VAL A 76 11.77 -3.96 -5.74
N ALA A 77 10.99 -4.66 -6.57
CA ALA A 77 11.46 -5.26 -7.81
C ALA A 77 10.48 -4.93 -8.96
N PRO A 78 10.94 -4.62 -10.17
CA PRO A 78 10.05 -4.39 -11.30
C PRO A 78 9.12 -5.58 -11.52
N VAL A 79 7.83 -5.34 -11.84
CA VAL A 79 6.86 -6.43 -12.10
C VAL A 79 7.24 -7.30 -13.31
N THR A 80 8.15 -6.83 -14.15
CA THR A 80 8.73 -7.59 -15.27
C THR A 80 9.82 -8.57 -14.84
N THR A 81 10.31 -8.48 -13.60
CA THR A 81 11.34 -9.35 -13.05
C THR A 81 10.69 -10.48 -12.28
N PRO A 82 10.93 -11.75 -12.60
CA PRO A 82 10.46 -12.85 -11.78
C PRO A 82 11.02 -12.75 -10.36
N VAL A 83 10.14 -12.73 -9.37
CA VAL A 83 10.52 -12.76 -7.95
C VAL A 83 10.07 -14.11 -7.40
N ALA A 84 11.01 -14.90 -6.91
CA ALA A 84 10.70 -16.16 -6.26
C ALA A 84 9.97 -15.92 -4.92
N ASP A 85 9.11 -16.84 -4.54
CA ASP A 85 8.52 -16.84 -3.21
C ASP A 85 9.61 -16.98 -2.15
N ILE A 86 9.55 -16.14 -1.11
CA ILE A 86 10.54 -16.10 -0.04
C ILE A 86 9.84 -16.51 1.25
N PRO A 87 10.06 -17.73 1.76
CA PRO A 87 9.45 -18.17 3.01
C PRO A 87 9.81 -17.25 4.19
N GLY A 88 8.82 -16.90 4.99
CA GLY A 88 9.01 -16.14 6.23
C GLY A 88 8.93 -14.62 6.09
N ILE A 89 8.70 -14.09 4.89
CA ILE A 89 8.37 -12.67 4.72
C ILE A 89 6.86 -12.42 4.76
N CYS A 90 6.46 -11.16 4.99
CA CYS A 90 5.04 -10.78 5.06
C CYS A 90 4.35 -10.92 3.71
N GLY A 91 5.03 -10.59 2.61
CA GLY A 91 4.48 -10.76 1.28
C GLY A 91 5.31 -10.12 0.16
N ILE A 92 4.91 -10.51 -1.06
CA ILE A 92 5.38 -9.92 -2.32
C ILE A 92 4.12 -9.51 -3.08
N VAL A 93 3.83 -8.22 -3.10
CA VAL A 93 2.54 -7.71 -3.60
C VAL A 93 2.74 -6.66 -4.69
N ASN A 94 2.09 -6.88 -5.84
CA ASN A 94 2.14 -5.94 -6.95
C ASN A 94 1.54 -4.58 -6.54
N GLY A 95 2.32 -3.52 -6.70
CA GLY A 95 1.88 -2.14 -6.49
C GLY A 95 1.69 -1.74 -5.02
N SER A 96 2.08 -2.56 -4.03
CA SER A 96 1.86 -2.23 -2.62
C SER A 96 2.68 -1.04 -2.14
N ILE A 97 3.93 -0.90 -2.59
CA ILE A 97 4.81 0.20 -2.22
C ILE A 97 4.79 1.29 -3.30
N MET A 98 4.95 0.91 -4.56
CA MET A 98 4.92 1.85 -5.68
C MET A 98 4.40 1.20 -6.97
N PRO A 99 3.71 1.97 -7.83
CA PRO A 99 3.18 1.44 -9.09
C PRO A 99 4.27 0.87 -10.00
N GLY A 100 3.99 -0.26 -10.67
CA GLY A 100 4.91 -0.92 -11.59
C GLY A 100 5.97 -1.81 -10.92
N TYR A 101 5.92 -1.94 -9.60
CA TYR A 101 6.85 -2.76 -8.83
C TYR A 101 6.11 -3.74 -7.93
N TYR A 102 6.71 -4.89 -7.70
CA TYR A 102 6.38 -5.69 -6.53
C TYR A 102 6.97 -5.01 -5.29
N GLY A 103 6.15 -4.79 -4.26
CA GLY A 103 6.63 -4.49 -2.93
C GLY A 103 6.95 -5.79 -2.20
N ILE A 104 8.12 -5.86 -1.60
CA ILE A 104 8.62 -6.98 -0.83
C ILE A 104 8.75 -6.51 0.60
N GLU A 105 8.09 -7.20 1.52
CA GLU A 105 7.98 -6.75 2.90
C GLU A 105 8.30 -7.87 3.88
N ALA A 106 9.19 -7.57 4.82
CA ALA A 106 9.49 -8.41 5.97
C ALA A 106 9.33 -7.59 7.26
N GLY A 107 8.52 -8.08 8.19
CA GLY A 107 8.28 -7.45 9.49
C GLY A 107 8.84 -8.27 10.65
N GLN A 108 9.19 -7.60 11.74
CA GLN A 108 9.58 -8.21 13.02
C GLN A 108 8.88 -7.51 14.17
#